data_4ccdd9b1041d44a0e554e4c9eca69e06
#
_entry.id   4ccdd9b1041d44a0e554e4c9eca69e06
#
_cell.length_a   1.000
_cell.length_b   1.000
_cell.length_c   1.000
_cell.angle_alpha   90.00
_cell.angle_beta   90.00
_cell.angle_gamma   90.00
#
_symmetry.space_group_name_H-M   'P 1'
#
loop_
_entity.id
_entity.type
_entity.pdbx_description
1 polymer ?
#
loop_
_entity_poly.entity_id
_entity_poly.type
_entity_poly.pdbx_seq_one_letter_code
_entity_poly.pdbx_strand_id
1 'polypeptide(L)'
;AWALEYGRFRLSSSRGNALMGHGLTAQSESGASAMLAQSERFSLRASLRIDQGDDGSDSPRRRGLPEVRSTLRARLSTGYALTPRWSVGAGVSQDILGRDGGALMSLNLGYSFPYSQQTRVSFGVGAGFADRQYLRSHFGVPAGSASPLPAFDPKAGLYSVDAGVDVMVALSRHWVAVGGVSVSQLQGDARRSPLTVKPLGYSASVGLAYRCCR
;
A
#
# COMPACT_ATOMS: atom_id res chain seq x y z
N ALA A 1 -2.25 -15.24 -5.58
CA ALA A 1 -1.90 -14.74 -4.25
C ALA A 1 -2.20 -15.84 -3.22
N TRP A 2 -1.33 -15.99 -2.24
CA TRP A 2 -1.53 -16.93 -1.13
C TRP A 2 -1.17 -16.24 0.19
N ALA A 3 -1.75 -16.71 1.30
CA ALA A 3 -1.39 -16.30 2.64
C ALA A 3 -1.39 -17.52 3.56
N LEU A 4 -0.37 -17.61 4.41
CA LEU A 4 -0.23 -18.61 5.46
C LEU A 4 -0.24 -17.87 6.80
N GLU A 5 -1.13 -18.26 7.70
CA GLU A 5 -1.24 -17.69 9.04
C GLU A 5 -0.94 -18.77 10.10
N TYR A 6 -0.04 -18.42 11.01
CA TYR A 6 0.27 -19.25 12.16
C TYR A 6 0.40 -18.39 13.43
N GLY A 7 -0.56 -18.50 14.32
CA GLY A 7 -0.63 -17.68 15.52
C GLY A 7 -0.66 -16.18 15.23
N ARG A 8 0.40 -15.48 15.61
CA ARG A 8 0.55 -14.03 15.39
C ARG A 8 1.28 -13.68 14.09
N PHE A 9 1.79 -14.68 13.39
CA PHE A 9 2.59 -14.51 12.17
C PHE A 9 1.77 -14.77 10.93
N ARG A 10 2.02 -13.97 9.91
CA ARG A 10 1.44 -14.14 8.59
C ARG A 10 2.52 -13.97 7.52
N LEU A 11 2.59 -14.92 6.61
CA LEU A 11 3.35 -14.82 5.37
C LEU A 11 2.36 -14.69 4.22
N SER A 12 2.55 -13.75 3.33
CA SER A 12 1.66 -13.59 2.19
C SER A 12 2.42 -13.15 0.94
N SER A 13 1.94 -13.62 -0.20
CA SER A 13 2.37 -13.22 -1.52
C SER A 13 1.19 -12.54 -2.21
N SER A 14 1.07 -11.24 -2.05
CA SER A 14 0.05 -10.45 -2.72
C SER A 14 0.69 -9.26 -3.43
N ARG A 15 0.48 -9.17 -4.73
CA ARG A 15 0.81 -7.97 -5.53
C ARG A 15 -0.34 -6.95 -5.57
N GLY A 16 -1.48 -7.27 -4.96
CA GLY A 16 -2.68 -6.43 -4.96
C GLY A 16 -2.70 -5.46 -3.79
N ASN A 17 -2.48 -4.19 -4.06
CA ASN A 17 -2.57 -3.11 -3.07
C ASN A 17 -4.01 -2.77 -2.66
N ALA A 18 -5.03 -3.37 -3.29
CA ALA A 18 -6.34 -2.77 -3.31
C ALA A 18 -7.37 -3.40 -2.39
N LEU A 19 -7.27 -4.68 -2.10
CA LEU A 19 -8.48 -5.38 -1.69
C LEU A 19 -8.80 -5.43 -0.22
N MET A 20 -7.95 -4.95 0.65
CA MET A 20 -8.23 -5.08 2.09
C MET A 20 -7.61 -3.97 2.94
N GLY A 21 -7.42 -2.78 2.37
CA GLY A 21 -6.73 -1.65 3.03
C GLY A 21 -7.59 -0.81 3.96
N HIS A 22 -8.91 -0.95 3.93
CA HIS A 22 -9.83 -0.01 4.54
C HIS A 22 -10.57 -0.57 5.76
N GLY A 23 -9.96 -1.46 6.50
CA GLY A 23 -10.53 -2.00 7.73
C GLY A 23 -9.45 -2.46 8.72
N LEU A 24 -9.83 -2.66 9.97
CA LEU A 24 -8.94 -3.12 11.04
C LEU A 24 -8.24 -4.46 10.75
N THR A 25 -8.68 -5.21 9.76
CA THR A 25 -8.33 -6.61 9.60
C THR A 25 -7.46 -6.94 8.41
N ALA A 26 -7.18 -6.01 7.47
CA ALA A 26 -6.60 -6.54 6.24
C ALA A 26 -5.88 -5.55 5.34
N GLN A 27 -4.75 -5.05 5.73
CA GLN A 27 -3.73 -4.70 4.74
C GLN A 27 -3.02 -5.99 4.34
N SER A 28 -3.42 -6.55 3.20
CA SER A 28 -2.73 -7.69 2.60
C SER A 28 -1.43 -7.21 1.96
N GLU A 29 -0.38 -7.12 2.74
CA GLU A 29 0.97 -6.83 2.26
C GLU A 29 1.68 -8.12 1.90
N SER A 30 2.36 -8.14 0.75
CA SER A 30 3.29 -9.23 0.45
C SER A 30 4.49 -9.13 1.39
N GLY A 31 4.86 -10.24 2.00
CA GLY A 31 5.98 -10.32 2.93
C GLY A 31 5.62 -11.03 4.22
N ALA A 32 6.44 -10.83 5.23
CA ALA A 32 6.25 -11.37 6.57
C ALA A 32 5.64 -10.29 7.47
N SER A 33 4.62 -10.63 8.24
CA SER A 33 4.02 -9.72 9.21
C SER A 33 3.72 -10.42 10.53
N ALA A 34 3.79 -9.65 11.62
CA ALA A 34 3.46 -10.09 12.96
C ALA A 34 2.48 -9.13 13.62
N MET A 35 1.45 -9.64 14.25
CA MET A 35 0.55 -8.89 15.10
C MET A 35 1.22 -8.69 16.46
N LEU A 36 1.59 -7.46 16.77
CA LEU A 36 2.26 -7.12 18.03
C LEU A 36 1.25 -6.92 19.16
N ALA A 37 0.15 -6.24 18.88
CA ALA A 37 -0.93 -6.03 19.83
C ALA A 37 -2.28 -6.00 19.11
N GLN A 38 -3.29 -6.54 19.75
CA GLN A 38 -4.66 -6.53 19.25
C GLN A 38 -5.63 -6.46 20.40
N SER A 39 -6.59 -5.55 20.31
CA SER A 39 -7.76 -5.47 21.18
C SER A 39 -9.01 -5.30 20.34
N GLU A 40 -10.17 -5.16 20.96
CA GLU A 40 -11.43 -4.96 20.23
C GLU A 40 -11.43 -3.75 19.29
N ARG A 41 -10.69 -2.69 19.66
CA ARG A 41 -10.67 -1.43 18.90
C ARG A 41 -9.31 -1.05 18.35
N PHE A 42 -8.24 -1.72 18.78
CA PHE A 42 -6.88 -1.35 18.44
C PHE A 42 -6.11 -2.53 17.88
N SER A 43 -5.32 -2.27 16.85
CA SER A 43 -4.36 -3.22 16.31
C SER A 43 -3.01 -2.57 16.05
N LEU A 44 -1.94 -3.28 16.35
CA LEU A 44 -0.56 -2.88 16.03
C LEU A 44 0.13 -4.05 15.34
N ARG A 45 0.70 -3.78 14.17
CA ARG A 45 1.36 -4.80 13.34
C ARG A 45 2.72 -4.30 12.89
N ALA A 46 3.70 -5.19 12.92
CA ALA A 46 4.98 -5.01 12.25
C ALA A 46 5.03 -5.90 11.01
N SER A 47 5.65 -5.42 9.94
CA SER A 47 5.84 -6.20 8.73
C SER A 47 7.18 -5.91 8.07
N LEU A 48 7.68 -6.91 7.33
CA LEU A 48 8.85 -6.82 6.47
C LEU A 48 8.42 -7.13 5.05
N ARG A 49 8.79 -6.26 4.12
CA ARG A 49 8.43 -6.35 2.71
C ARG A 49 9.67 -6.15 1.85
N ILE A 50 9.79 -6.95 0.80
CA ILE A 50 10.77 -6.70 -0.26
C ILE A 50 10.15 -5.71 -1.24
N ASP A 51 10.80 -4.56 -1.41
CA ASP A 51 10.52 -3.59 -2.45
C ASP A 51 11.46 -3.86 -3.62
N GLN A 52 10.91 -4.25 -4.77
CA GLN A 52 11.71 -4.77 -5.89
C GLN A 52 12.52 -3.71 -6.62
N GLY A 53 12.31 -2.44 -6.30
CA GLY A 53 12.99 -1.36 -7.04
C GLY A 53 12.50 -1.22 -8.49
N ASP A 54 13.28 -0.54 -9.30
CA ASP A 54 13.01 -0.32 -10.73
C ASP A 54 14.36 -0.11 -11.45
N ASP A 55 14.72 -1.05 -12.31
CA ASP A 55 15.95 -1.02 -13.11
C ASP A 55 15.85 -0.10 -14.36
N GLY A 56 14.68 0.49 -14.56
CA GLY A 56 14.42 1.38 -15.70
C GLY A 56 14.24 0.67 -17.04
N SER A 57 14.28 -0.67 -17.07
CA SER A 57 14.13 -1.44 -18.31
C SER A 57 12.74 -1.32 -18.92
N ASP A 58 11.72 -1.25 -18.06
CA ASP A 58 10.32 -1.20 -18.45
C ASP A 58 9.83 0.21 -18.86
N SER A 59 10.63 1.27 -18.59
CA SER A 59 10.21 2.63 -18.87
C SER A 59 11.24 3.40 -19.70
N PRO A 60 10.92 3.78 -20.94
CA PRO A 60 11.81 4.58 -21.79
C PRO A 60 12.25 5.92 -21.12
N ARG A 61 11.42 6.46 -20.22
CA ARG A 61 11.71 7.70 -19.49
C ARG A 61 12.76 7.57 -18.39
N ARG A 62 13.03 6.35 -17.92
CA ARG A 62 14.05 6.10 -16.90
C ARG A 62 15.43 5.81 -17.47
N ARG A 63 15.58 5.76 -18.79
CA ARG A 63 16.88 5.57 -19.41
C ARG A 63 17.84 6.69 -19.05
N GLY A 64 19.07 6.32 -18.65
CA GLY A 64 20.09 7.27 -18.23
C GLY A 64 19.92 7.82 -16.81
N LEU A 65 18.95 7.30 -16.04
CA LEU A 65 18.80 7.60 -14.61
C LEU A 65 19.41 6.49 -13.75
N PRO A 66 19.80 6.80 -12.51
CA PRO A 66 20.23 5.79 -11.55
C PRO A 66 19.16 4.74 -11.31
N GLU A 67 19.58 3.50 -11.19
CA GLU A 67 18.71 2.37 -10.85
C GLU A 67 18.16 2.51 -9.43
N VAL A 68 16.87 2.25 -9.25
CA VAL A 68 16.26 2.10 -7.93
C VAL A 68 16.45 0.66 -7.49
N ARG A 69 17.41 0.43 -6.61
CA ARG A 69 17.76 -0.92 -6.14
C ARG A 69 16.64 -1.53 -5.30
N SER A 70 16.49 -2.84 -5.42
CA SER A 70 15.58 -3.58 -4.53
C SER A 70 16.02 -3.44 -3.08
N THR A 71 15.08 -3.23 -2.18
CA THR A 71 15.33 -3.05 -0.76
C THR A 71 14.38 -3.83 0.13
N LEU A 72 14.73 -3.98 1.40
CA LEU A 72 13.86 -4.51 2.44
C LEU A 72 13.27 -3.34 3.24
N ARG A 73 11.94 -3.28 3.31
CA ARG A 73 11.22 -2.29 4.11
C ARG A 73 10.68 -2.91 5.37
N ALA A 74 11.02 -2.30 6.50
CA ALA A 74 10.30 -2.51 7.75
C ALA A 74 9.12 -1.55 7.82
N ARG A 75 7.96 -2.04 8.23
CA ARG A 75 6.75 -1.23 8.43
C ARG A 75 6.14 -1.50 9.78
N LEU A 76 5.73 -0.43 10.45
CA LEU A 76 4.86 -0.45 11.62
C LEU A 76 3.53 0.19 11.23
N SER A 77 2.44 -0.49 11.51
CA SER A 77 1.09 0.00 11.19
C SER A 77 0.17 -0.17 12.38
N THR A 78 -0.71 0.79 12.56
CA THR A 78 -1.74 0.79 13.60
C THR A 78 -3.10 1.04 13.00
N GLY A 79 -4.12 0.43 13.60
CA GLY A 79 -5.51 0.64 13.29
C GLY A 79 -6.33 0.87 14.54
N TYR A 80 -7.30 1.77 14.46
CA TYR A 80 -8.21 2.06 15.56
C TYR A 80 -9.66 2.15 15.05
N ALA A 81 -10.56 1.39 15.68
CA ALA A 81 -12.00 1.46 15.42
C ALA A 81 -12.60 2.61 16.25
N LEU A 82 -12.91 3.71 15.59
CA LEU A 82 -13.61 4.85 16.19
C LEU A 82 -15.03 4.45 16.60
N THR A 83 -15.69 3.70 15.75
CA THR A 83 -17.03 3.14 15.94
C THR A 83 -17.08 1.74 15.29
N PRO A 84 -18.16 0.96 15.43
CA PRO A 84 -18.32 -0.30 14.70
C PRO A 84 -18.27 -0.16 13.16
N ARG A 85 -18.40 1.06 12.63
CA ARG A 85 -18.41 1.33 11.19
C ARG A 85 -17.21 2.16 10.72
N TRP A 86 -16.65 3.01 11.57
CA TRP A 86 -15.55 3.90 11.24
C TRP A 86 -14.23 3.41 11.81
N SER A 87 -13.21 3.41 11.00
CA SER A 87 -11.84 3.07 11.40
C SER A 87 -10.83 4.06 10.84
N VAL A 88 -9.79 4.32 11.60
CA VAL A 88 -8.62 5.07 11.17
C VAL A 88 -7.39 4.19 11.25
N GLY A 89 -6.44 4.44 10.40
CA GLY A 89 -5.17 3.74 10.42
C GLY A 89 -4.02 4.66 10.08
N ALA A 90 -2.86 4.33 10.58
CA ALA A 90 -1.61 4.98 10.26
C ALA A 90 -0.51 3.93 10.08
N GLY A 91 0.48 4.24 9.25
CA GLY A 91 1.63 3.37 9.07
C GLY A 91 2.86 4.17 8.70
N VAL A 92 4.00 3.71 9.16
CA VAL A 92 5.31 4.21 8.77
C VAL A 92 6.13 3.04 8.24
N SER A 93 6.86 3.26 7.16
CA SER A 93 7.76 2.26 6.62
C SER A 93 9.10 2.88 6.26
N GLN A 94 10.17 2.15 6.53
CA GLN A 94 11.54 2.59 6.34
C GLN A 94 12.31 1.55 5.55
N ASP A 95 13.12 2.02 4.61
CA ASP A 95 14.18 1.21 4.01
C ASP A 95 15.22 0.88 5.08
N ILE A 96 15.39 -0.41 5.39
CA ILE A 96 16.33 -0.88 6.43
C ILE A 96 17.66 -1.37 5.86
N LEU A 97 17.80 -1.47 4.54
CA LEU A 97 19.06 -1.81 3.87
C LEU A 97 19.85 -0.58 3.43
N GLY A 98 19.29 0.63 3.58
CA GLY A 98 19.97 1.87 3.18
C GLY A 98 20.21 1.97 1.66
N ARG A 99 19.27 1.47 0.86
CA ARG A 99 19.38 1.46 -0.60
C ARG A 99 18.61 2.59 -1.28
N ASP A 100 18.58 3.75 -0.63
CA ASP A 100 17.91 4.97 -1.10
C ASP A 100 16.37 4.83 -1.21
N GLY A 101 15.80 3.81 -0.57
CA GLY A 101 14.36 3.58 -0.52
C GLY A 101 13.59 4.56 0.37
N GLY A 102 14.27 5.32 1.24
CA GLY A 102 13.68 6.38 2.06
C GLY A 102 12.56 5.90 3.01
N ALA A 103 11.82 6.86 3.56
CA ALA A 103 10.71 6.65 4.48
C ALA A 103 9.37 7.01 3.85
N LEU A 104 8.34 6.24 4.19
CA LEU A 104 6.95 6.48 3.82
C LEU A 104 6.07 6.52 5.06
N MET A 105 5.09 7.39 5.06
CA MET A 105 4.00 7.42 6.04
C MET A 105 2.66 7.33 5.32
N SER A 106 1.72 6.63 5.89
CA SER A 106 0.36 6.49 5.37
C SER A 106 -0.67 6.80 6.45
N LEU A 107 -1.74 7.47 6.06
CA LEU A 107 -2.93 7.70 6.87
C LEU A 107 -4.14 7.20 6.07
N ASN A 108 -5.08 6.57 6.76
CA ASN A 108 -6.30 6.07 6.12
C ASN A 108 -7.51 6.23 7.04
N LEU A 109 -8.66 6.45 6.41
CA LEU A 109 -9.97 6.48 7.03
C LEU A 109 -10.86 5.49 6.28
N GLY A 110 -11.51 4.60 7.02
CA GLY A 110 -12.40 3.58 6.47
C GLY A 110 -13.80 3.67 7.06
N TYR A 111 -14.79 3.40 6.24
CA TYR A 111 -16.18 3.22 6.64
C TYR A 111 -16.68 1.87 6.11
N SER A 112 -17.19 1.02 7.00
CA SER A 112 -17.67 -0.31 6.65
C SER A 112 -19.05 -0.56 7.23
N PHE A 113 -19.95 -1.10 6.41
CA PHE A 113 -21.29 -1.46 6.87
C PHE A 113 -21.75 -2.81 6.30
N PRO A 114 -22.55 -3.56 7.06
CA PRO A 114 -23.21 -4.76 6.57
C PRO A 114 -24.36 -4.34 5.63
N TYR A 115 -24.24 -4.68 4.34
CA TYR A 115 -25.31 -4.50 3.37
C TYR A 115 -26.37 -5.61 3.54
N SER A 116 -25.92 -6.82 3.87
CA SER A 116 -26.75 -7.96 4.23
C SER A 116 -26.04 -8.82 5.29
N GLN A 117 -26.69 -9.91 5.74
CA GLN A 117 -26.05 -10.87 6.65
C GLN A 117 -24.79 -11.53 6.04
N GLN A 118 -24.72 -11.60 4.72
CA GLN A 118 -23.61 -12.22 3.99
C GLN A 118 -22.70 -11.22 3.30
N THR A 119 -23.11 -9.95 3.16
CA THR A 119 -22.40 -8.94 2.36
C THR A 119 -21.99 -7.76 3.22
N ARG A 120 -20.71 -7.44 3.16
CA ARG A 120 -20.13 -6.23 3.76
C ARG A 120 -19.56 -5.34 2.66
N VAL A 121 -19.85 -4.06 2.74
CA VAL A 121 -19.31 -3.04 1.86
C VAL A 121 -18.44 -2.10 2.68
N SER A 122 -17.28 -1.76 2.16
CA SER A 122 -16.33 -0.85 2.79
C SER A 122 -15.92 0.23 1.83
N PHE A 123 -15.82 1.45 2.31
CA PHE A 123 -15.27 2.61 1.62
C PHE A 123 -14.03 3.06 2.34
N GLY A 124 -13.08 3.59 1.61
CA GLY A 124 -11.90 4.11 2.23
C GLY A 124 -11.25 5.22 1.45
N VAL A 125 -10.57 6.10 2.18
CA VAL A 125 -9.71 7.13 1.64
C VAL A 125 -8.37 7.08 2.33
N GLY A 126 -7.31 7.39 1.59
CA GLY A 126 -5.95 7.35 2.09
C GLY A 126 -5.11 8.53 1.63
N ALA A 127 -4.06 8.81 2.38
CA ALA A 127 -3.03 9.79 2.05
C ALA A 127 -1.65 9.20 2.34
N GLY A 128 -0.75 9.31 1.37
CA GLY A 128 0.63 8.86 1.44
C GLY A 128 1.59 10.04 1.47
N PHE A 129 2.51 10.02 2.43
CA PHE A 129 3.60 10.98 2.57
C PHE A 129 4.92 10.26 2.37
N ALA A 130 5.85 10.93 1.73
CA ALA A 130 7.18 10.39 1.48
C ALA A 130 8.25 11.39 1.89
N ASP A 131 9.38 10.88 2.34
CA ASP A 131 10.56 11.71 2.58
C ASP A 131 11.23 12.10 1.26
N ARG A 132 12.20 13.00 1.36
CA ARG A 132 12.95 13.49 0.21
C ARG A 132 13.74 12.38 -0.48
N GLN A 133 14.28 11.44 0.28
CA GLN A 133 15.07 10.34 -0.25
C GLN A 133 14.24 9.42 -1.13
N TYR A 134 13.07 8.98 -0.65
CA TYR A 134 12.11 8.21 -1.46
C TYR A 134 11.72 8.94 -2.74
N LEU A 135 11.35 10.23 -2.61
CA LEU A 135 10.89 11.00 -3.77
C LEU A 135 12.03 11.24 -4.78
N ARG A 136 13.25 11.46 -4.34
CA ARG A 136 14.41 11.56 -5.24
C ARG A 136 14.66 10.28 -6.01
N SER A 137 14.60 9.13 -5.36
CA SER A 137 14.84 7.82 -5.98
C SER A 137 13.78 7.46 -7.02
N HIS A 138 12.52 7.79 -6.75
CA HIS A 138 11.40 7.35 -7.59
C HIS A 138 10.94 8.43 -8.59
N PHE A 139 11.09 9.70 -8.25
CA PHE A 139 10.56 10.83 -9.01
C PHE A 139 11.59 11.90 -9.35
N GLY A 140 12.83 11.76 -8.87
CA GLY A 140 13.92 12.71 -9.13
C GLY A 140 14.60 12.49 -10.49
N VAL A 141 15.12 13.57 -11.05
CA VAL A 141 16.03 13.57 -12.20
C VAL A 141 17.29 14.31 -11.79
N PRO A 142 18.42 13.61 -11.51
CA PRO A 142 19.65 14.26 -11.11
C PRO A 142 20.19 15.19 -12.18
N ALA A 143 20.73 16.31 -11.77
CA ALA A 143 21.45 17.20 -12.70
C ALA A 143 22.68 16.47 -13.27
N GLY A 144 22.89 16.57 -14.59
CA GLY A 144 24.01 15.91 -15.27
C GLY A 144 23.80 14.42 -15.56
N SER A 145 22.60 13.87 -15.31
CA SER A 145 22.23 12.51 -15.76
C SER A 145 22.21 12.43 -17.29
N ALA A 146 22.45 11.23 -17.83
CA ALA A 146 22.33 10.98 -19.28
C ALA A 146 20.87 10.97 -19.79
N SER A 147 19.92 11.32 -18.94
CA SER A 147 18.50 11.41 -19.29
C SER A 147 18.20 12.68 -20.09
N PRO A 148 17.33 12.64 -21.12
CA PRO A 148 16.89 13.84 -21.85
C PRO A 148 15.91 14.70 -21.05
N LEU A 149 15.48 14.27 -19.87
CA LEU A 149 14.51 14.97 -19.04
C LEU A 149 15.18 16.12 -18.26
N PRO A 150 14.46 17.22 -18.00
CA PRO A 150 14.97 18.31 -17.18
C PRO A 150 15.27 17.83 -15.75
N ALA A 151 16.34 18.38 -15.16
CA ALA A 151 16.69 18.09 -13.76
C ALA A 151 15.53 18.43 -12.82
N PHE A 152 15.25 17.55 -11.89
CA PHE A 152 14.15 17.70 -10.94
C PHE A 152 14.52 17.12 -9.58
N ASP A 153 14.50 17.95 -8.54
CA ASP A 153 14.81 17.58 -7.16
C ASP A 153 13.56 17.71 -6.28
N PRO A 154 12.79 16.64 -6.09
CA PRO A 154 11.56 16.68 -5.32
C PRO A 154 11.81 16.85 -3.82
N LYS A 155 10.89 17.54 -3.15
CA LYS A 155 10.88 17.76 -1.70
C LYS A 155 9.95 16.75 -1.03
N ALA A 156 10.25 16.43 0.23
CA ALA A 156 9.37 15.61 1.08
C ALA A 156 7.97 16.21 1.19
N GLY A 157 6.96 15.36 1.27
CA GLY A 157 5.57 15.78 1.45
C GLY A 157 4.54 14.75 1.02
N LEU A 158 3.31 15.20 0.84
CA LEU A 158 2.21 14.41 0.30
C LEU A 158 2.53 13.99 -1.14
N TYR A 159 2.61 12.67 -1.39
CA TYR A 159 2.90 12.17 -2.73
C TYR A 159 1.73 11.43 -3.38
N SER A 160 0.76 10.95 -2.58
CA SER A 160 -0.42 10.26 -3.11
C SER A 160 -1.65 10.48 -2.25
N VAL A 161 -2.80 10.45 -2.89
CA VAL A 161 -4.11 10.26 -2.26
C VAL A 161 -4.83 9.13 -2.98
N ASP A 162 -5.61 8.36 -2.24
CA ASP A 162 -6.37 7.24 -2.81
C ASP A 162 -7.77 7.16 -2.21
N ALA A 163 -8.68 6.58 -2.97
CA ALA A 163 -10.02 6.24 -2.54
C ALA A 163 -10.43 4.90 -3.14
N GLY A 164 -11.23 4.12 -2.41
CA GLY A 164 -11.64 2.81 -2.89
C GLY A 164 -12.92 2.32 -2.26
N VAL A 165 -13.49 1.31 -2.90
CA VAL A 165 -14.65 0.56 -2.44
C VAL A 165 -14.35 -0.92 -2.52
N ASP A 166 -14.62 -1.63 -1.45
CA ASP A 166 -14.45 -3.08 -1.34
C ASP A 166 -15.76 -3.74 -0.95
N VAL A 167 -16.00 -4.90 -1.50
CA VAL A 167 -17.15 -5.74 -1.20
C VAL A 167 -16.67 -7.13 -0.80
N MET A 168 -17.17 -7.61 0.31
CA MET A 168 -16.95 -8.97 0.80
C MET A 168 -18.27 -9.70 0.87
N VAL A 169 -18.36 -10.89 0.26
CA VAL A 169 -19.56 -11.73 0.24
C VAL A 169 -19.23 -13.11 0.77
N ALA A 170 -19.88 -13.51 1.85
CA ALA A 170 -19.83 -14.88 2.33
C ALA A 170 -20.74 -15.76 1.46
N LEU A 171 -20.13 -16.49 0.50
CA LEU A 171 -20.86 -17.39 -0.41
C LEU A 171 -21.33 -18.65 0.30
N SER A 172 -20.56 -19.12 1.28
CA SER A 172 -20.90 -20.27 2.12
C SER A 172 -20.15 -20.18 3.47
N ARG A 173 -20.27 -21.19 4.30
CA ARG A 173 -19.49 -21.30 5.56
C ARG A 173 -17.97 -21.31 5.32
N HIS A 174 -17.55 -21.79 4.16
CA HIS A 174 -16.14 -21.96 3.81
C HIS A 174 -15.64 -20.97 2.74
N TRP A 175 -16.51 -20.44 1.90
CA TRP A 175 -16.11 -19.60 0.78
C TRP A 175 -16.51 -18.15 0.97
N VAL A 176 -15.57 -17.28 0.74
CA VAL A 176 -15.75 -15.81 0.78
C VAL A 176 -15.22 -15.24 -0.54
N ALA A 177 -16.08 -14.54 -1.26
CA ALA A 177 -15.67 -13.70 -2.38
C ALA A 177 -15.32 -12.31 -1.88
N VAL A 178 -14.28 -11.73 -2.44
CA VAL A 178 -13.86 -10.35 -2.19
C VAL A 178 -13.63 -9.64 -3.52
N GLY A 179 -14.01 -8.39 -3.60
CA GLY A 179 -13.80 -7.59 -4.80
C GLY A 179 -13.68 -6.13 -4.43
N GLY A 180 -12.94 -5.35 -5.22
CA GLY A 180 -12.81 -3.94 -4.97
C GLY A 180 -12.26 -3.17 -6.16
N VAL A 181 -12.52 -1.86 -6.12
CA VAL A 181 -11.99 -0.90 -7.08
C VAL A 181 -11.39 0.26 -6.31
N SER A 182 -10.29 0.80 -6.79
CA SER A 182 -9.68 1.98 -6.21
C SER A 182 -9.13 2.91 -7.28
N VAL A 183 -9.05 4.17 -6.92
CA VAL A 183 -8.40 5.23 -7.67
C VAL A 183 -7.31 5.82 -6.79
N SER A 184 -6.14 6.06 -7.37
CA SER A 184 -5.03 6.73 -6.71
C SER A 184 -4.55 7.89 -7.56
N GLN A 185 -4.18 9.00 -6.93
CA GLN A 185 -3.67 10.18 -7.60
C GLN A 185 -2.37 10.62 -6.95
N LEU A 186 -1.33 10.77 -7.76
CA LEU A 186 -0.09 11.39 -7.33
C LEU A 186 -0.32 12.88 -7.01
N GLN A 187 0.36 13.36 -5.98
CA GLN A 187 0.26 14.72 -5.46
C GLN A 187 1.63 15.40 -5.38
N GLY A 188 1.62 16.69 -5.13
CA GLY A 188 2.83 17.45 -4.86
C GLY A 188 3.90 17.30 -5.95
N ASP A 189 5.13 17.07 -5.53
CA ASP A 189 6.29 16.92 -6.43
C ASP A 189 6.26 15.60 -7.20
N ALA A 190 5.69 14.52 -6.65
CA ALA A 190 5.51 13.28 -7.38
C ALA A 190 4.66 13.48 -8.65
N ARG A 191 3.59 14.29 -8.57
CA ARG A 191 2.74 14.62 -9.71
C ARG A 191 3.46 15.51 -10.74
N ARG A 192 4.32 16.43 -10.26
CA ARG A 192 5.05 17.38 -11.11
C ARG A 192 6.30 16.80 -11.75
N SER A 193 6.72 15.63 -11.34
CA SER A 193 7.92 14.98 -11.85
C SER A 193 7.86 14.77 -13.37
N PRO A 194 8.96 15.06 -14.10
CA PRO A 194 9.09 14.72 -15.52
C PRO A 194 8.94 13.22 -15.81
N LEU A 195 9.15 12.37 -14.80
CA LEU A 195 8.97 10.91 -14.90
C LEU A 195 7.50 10.49 -14.85
N THR A 196 6.62 11.33 -14.31
CA THR A 196 5.20 11.02 -14.17
C THR A 196 4.46 11.21 -15.48
N VAL A 197 4.05 10.11 -16.11
CA VAL A 197 3.27 10.14 -17.37
C VAL A 197 1.78 10.30 -17.06
N LYS A 198 1.29 9.54 -16.09
CA LYS A 198 -0.11 9.54 -15.68
C LYS A 198 -0.18 9.68 -14.17
N PRO A 199 -0.64 10.82 -13.64
CA PRO A 199 -0.72 11.02 -12.19
C PRO A 199 -1.92 10.29 -11.56
N LEU A 200 -2.83 9.75 -12.37
CA LEU A 200 -4.03 9.05 -11.94
C LEU A 200 -3.91 7.56 -12.30
N GLY A 201 -4.08 6.71 -11.31
CA GLY A 201 -4.09 5.26 -11.42
C GLY A 201 -5.44 4.68 -10.99
N TYR A 202 -5.85 3.61 -11.65
CA TYR A 202 -7.03 2.83 -11.29
C TYR A 202 -6.61 1.40 -11.03
N SER A 203 -7.21 0.75 -10.05
CA SER A 203 -7.05 -0.67 -9.83
C SER A 203 -8.39 -1.33 -9.56
N ALA A 204 -8.53 -2.56 -10.03
CA ALA A 204 -9.64 -3.42 -9.70
C ALA A 204 -9.10 -4.80 -9.38
N SER A 205 -9.74 -5.46 -8.45
CA SER A 205 -9.32 -6.78 -8.01
C SER A 205 -10.51 -7.62 -7.59
N VAL A 206 -10.40 -8.92 -7.79
CA VAL A 206 -11.35 -9.92 -7.36
C VAL A 206 -10.60 -11.11 -6.81
N GLY A 207 -11.13 -11.72 -5.77
CA GLY A 207 -10.52 -12.88 -5.14
C GLY A 207 -11.56 -13.79 -4.53
N LEU A 208 -11.17 -15.04 -4.35
CA LEU A 208 -11.92 -16.05 -3.64
C LEU A 208 -11.06 -16.62 -2.50
N ALA A 209 -11.56 -16.62 -1.30
CA ALA A 209 -10.88 -17.15 -0.14
C ALA A 209 -11.64 -18.37 0.41
N TYR A 210 -10.89 -19.42 0.71
CA TYR A 210 -11.41 -20.60 1.39
C TYR A 210 -11.00 -20.58 2.85
N ARG A 211 -11.95 -20.68 3.74
CA ARG A 211 -11.74 -20.84 5.18
C ARG A 211 -11.74 -22.34 5.50
N CYS A 212 -10.56 -22.89 5.71
CA CYS A 212 -10.43 -24.24 6.19
C CYS A 212 -10.33 -24.21 7.72
N CYS A 213 -10.97 -25.16 8.37
CA CYS A 213 -10.81 -25.54 9.79
C CYS A 213 -10.90 -24.39 10.83
N ARG A 214 -11.99 -24.39 11.55
CA ARG A 214 -12.06 -23.83 12.91
C ARG A 214 -12.01 -24.96 13.91
#